data_2b5d17501b43c2ced1e773990b43ffc2
#
_entry.id   2b5d17501b43c2ced1e773990b43ffc2
#
_cell.length_a   1.000
_cell.length_b   1.000
_cell.length_c   1.000
_cell.angle_alpha   90.00
_cell.angle_beta   90.00
_cell.angle_gamma   90.00
#
_symmetry.space_group_name_H-M   'P 1'
#
loop_
_entity.id
_entity.type
_entity.pdbx_description
1 polymer ?
#
loop_
_entity_poly.entity_id
_entity_poly.type
_entity_poly.pdbx_seq_one_letter_code
_entity_poly.pdbx_strand_id
1 'polypeptide(L)'
;ADVAVKGYGDDLDQLLAIAGEIEGVIAATPGAEDAQSEQITGLPALQIDPDRAALARFGLNVSDLQDVLQASLGGAEAGQIFEGDRRFDVVVRLPEVLRENVDEIGRLRIPLPEAEDGVRGFVPLQEVAKVLLVDGPNQISRENGKRRAVVTANVRGRDLGSFVADLRQRVENEVEIPAGYWVSYGGTFEQLISGARRLALVVPATLILILGILFALFRSAKDAAIVFSGVPLALTGGVFALILRDMPLSISAGVGFIALSGVAVLNGVVMMTFIRALAAEGRGIDEAIR
;
A
#
# COMPACT_ATOMS: atom_id res chain seq x y z
N ALA A 1 1.61 7.46 3.35
CA ALA A 1 2.87 7.70 2.65
C ALA A 1 2.59 8.23 1.24
N ASP A 2 3.33 9.23 0.84
CA ASP A 2 3.19 9.85 -0.48
C ASP A 2 3.77 8.95 -1.56
N VAL A 3 4.87 8.27 -1.25
CA VAL A 3 5.56 7.31 -2.12
C VAL A 3 5.72 5.98 -1.39
N ALA A 4 5.49 4.89 -2.12
CA ALA A 4 5.78 3.54 -1.70
C ALA A 4 6.58 2.84 -2.80
N VAL A 5 7.78 2.40 -2.47
CA VAL A 5 8.61 1.58 -3.35
C VAL A 5 8.49 0.14 -2.90
N LYS A 6 8.01 -0.71 -3.79
CA LYS A 6 7.76 -2.13 -3.51
C LYS A 6 8.79 -2.97 -4.22
N GLY A 7 9.61 -3.69 -3.48
CA GLY A 7 10.49 -4.73 -3.99
C GLY A 7 9.78 -6.09 -4.00
N TYR A 8 9.99 -6.88 -5.02
CA TYR A 8 9.43 -8.23 -5.16
C TYR A 8 10.52 -9.25 -5.43
N GLY A 9 10.39 -10.43 -4.82
CA GLY A 9 11.34 -11.53 -4.98
C GLY A 9 10.93 -12.78 -4.24
N ASP A 10 11.70 -13.85 -4.39
CA ASP A 10 11.38 -15.15 -3.78
C ASP A 10 12.16 -15.39 -2.48
N ASP A 11 13.39 -14.89 -2.35
CA ASP A 11 14.20 -14.97 -1.13
C ASP A 11 13.95 -13.74 -0.24
N LEU A 12 13.69 -13.96 1.05
CA LEU A 12 13.33 -12.91 1.98
C LEU A 12 14.54 -12.08 2.41
N ASP A 13 15.68 -12.72 2.63
CA ASP A 13 16.89 -12.04 3.10
C ASP A 13 17.43 -11.11 2.01
N GLN A 14 17.42 -11.57 0.75
CA GLN A 14 17.77 -10.75 -0.40
C GLN A 14 16.80 -9.60 -0.59
N LEU A 15 15.51 -9.84 -0.40
CA LEU A 15 14.47 -8.82 -0.52
C LEU A 15 14.63 -7.73 0.54
N LEU A 16 15.00 -8.10 1.76
CA LEU A 16 15.28 -7.17 2.85
C LEU A 16 16.55 -6.34 2.59
N ALA A 17 17.60 -6.95 2.05
CA ALA A 17 18.81 -6.23 1.66
C ALA A 17 18.49 -5.15 0.61
N ILE A 18 17.76 -5.52 -0.45
CA ILE A 18 17.30 -4.57 -1.49
C ILE A 18 16.43 -3.47 -0.89
N ALA A 19 15.51 -3.79 0.03
CA ALA A 19 14.67 -2.80 0.70
C ALA A 19 15.50 -1.81 1.53
N GLY A 20 16.54 -2.27 2.22
CA GLY A 20 17.48 -1.42 2.96
C GLY A 20 18.28 -0.48 2.05
N GLU A 21 18.76 -0.97 0.90
CA GLU A 21 19.42 -0.13 -0.10
C GLU A 21 18.46 0.94 -0.65
N ILE A 22 17.23 0.55 -1.00
CA ILE A 22 16.20 1.47 -1.48
C ILE A 22 15.87 2.52 -0.42
N GLU A 23 15.76 2.14 0.85
CA GLU A 23 15.54 3.06 1.97
C GLU A 23 16.67 4.10 2.07
N GLY A 24 17.93 3.66 1.96
CA GLY A 24 19.09 4.54 1.92
C GLY A 24 19.04 5.55 0.76
N VAL A 25 18.69 5.09 -0.44
CA VAL A 25 18.55 5.95 -1.63
C VAL A 25 17.41 6.95 -1.45
N ILE A 26 16.27 6.51 -0.91
CA ILE A 26 15.14 7.40 -0.62
C ILE A 26 15.54 8.46 0.38
N ALA A 27 16.14 8.08 1.49
CA ALA A 27 16.57 9.00 2.56
C ALA A 27 17.59 10.05 2.06
N ALA A 28 18.45 9.67 1.09
CA ALA A 28 19.41 10.57 0.46
C ALA A 28 18.80 11.44 -0.66
N THR A 29 17.55 11.21 -1.06
CA THR A 29 16.89 11.96 -2.12
C THR A 29 16.32 13.28 -1.57
N PRO A 30 16.66 14.45 -2.15
CA PRO A 30 16.15 15.73 -1.67
C PRO A 30 14.62 15.79 -1.67
N GLY A 31 14.05 16.18 -0.54
CA GLY A 31 12.59 16.25 -0.33
C GLY A 31 11.96 15.00 0.28
N ALA A 32 12.75 13.95 0.55
CA ALA A 32 12.27 12.79 1.31
C ALA A 32 12.19 13.10 2.81
N GLU A 33 11.11 12.70 3.44
CA GLU A 33 10.92 12.66 4.89
C GLU A 33 10.36 11.30 5.30
N ASP A 34 10.73 10.85 6.51
CA ASP A 34 10.22 9.62 7.12
C ASP A 34 10.38 8.38 6.22
N ALA A 35 11.55 8.23 5.59
CA ALA A 35 11.85 7.02 4.84
C ALA A 35 11.91 5.82 5.79
N GLN A 36 11.08 4.80 5.55
CA GLN A 36 11.00 3.61 6.39
C GLN A 36 10.70 2.37 5.55
N SER A 37 11.46 1.31 5.79
CA SER A 37 11.12 -0.03 5.30
C SER A 37 10.09 -0.72 6.20
N GLU A 38 9.23 -1.53 5.61
CA GLU A 38 8.32 -2.41 6.34
C GLU A 38 9.14 -3.35 7.23
N GLN A 39 8.85 -3.36 8.54
CA GLN A 39 9.56 -4.22 9.48
C GLN A 39 9.08 -5.67 9.33
N ILE A 40 9.80 -6.43 8.54
CA ILE A 40 9.47 -7.82 8.18
C ILE A 40 10.11 -8.79 9.17
N THR A 41 11.25 -8.45 9.78
CA THR A 41 12.02 -9.28 10.71
C THR A 41 12.16 -8.62 12.08
N GLY A 42 12.71 -9.35 13.05
CA GLY A 42 12.99 -8.85 14.39
C GLY A 42 11.98 -9.30 15.45
N LEU A 43 11.09 -10.24 15.14
CA LEU A 43 10.31 -10.93 16.15
C LEU A 43 11.10 -12.13 16.66
N PRO A 44 11.45 -12.20 17.96
CA PRO A 44 12.13 -13.37 18.48
C PRO A 44 11.23 -14.61 18.34
N ALA A 45 11.70 -15.60 17.62
CA ALA A 45 11.03 -16.86 17.38
C ALA A 45 11.81 -18.01 17.99
N LEU A 46 11.11 -18.94 18.65
CA LEU A 46 11.70 -20.17 19.15
C LEU A 46 11.74 -21.19 18.01
N GLN A 47 12.94 -21.50 17.55
CA GLN A 47 13.17 -22.55 16.56
C GLN A 47 13.60 -23.84 17.25
N ILE A 48 12.91 -24.94 16.96
CA ILE A 48 13.21 -26.27 17.49
C ILE A 48 13.50 -27.17 16.29
N ASP A 49 14.77 -27.56 16.15
CA ASP A 49 15.24 -28.43 15.08
C ASP A 49 15.41 -29.86 15.57
N PRO A 50 14.55 -30.82 15.16
CA PRO A 50 14.62 -32.19 15.57
C PRO A 50 15.87 -32.89 15.03
N ASP A 51 16.65 -33.56 15.91
CA ASP A 51 17.70 -34.51 15.50
C ASP A 51 17.06 -35.85 15.23
N ARG A 52 16.86 -36.17 13.95
CA ARG A 52 16.22 -37.41 13.52
C ARG A 52 17.01 -38.67 13.93
N ALA A 53 18.34 -38.56 14.00
CA ALA A 53 19.17 -39.68 14.40
C ALA A 53 19.06 -39.94 15.92
N ALA A 54 19.01 -38.86 16.72
CA ALA A 54 18.76 -38.95 18.15
C ALA A 54 17.35 -39.50 18.44
N LEU A 55 16.32 -38.95 17.77
CA LEU A 55 14.94 -39.44 17.91
C LEU A 55 14.84 -40.95 17.62
N ALA A 56 15.44 -41.42 16.52
CA ALA A 56 15.42 -42.83 16.15
C ALA A 56 16.09 -43.72 17.20
N ARG A 57 17.18 -43.28 17.86
CA ARG A 57 17.85 -44.02 18.94
C ARG A 57 16.92 -44.22 20.16
N PHE A 58 16.04 -43.29 20.41
CA PHE A 58 15.06 -43.36 21.49
C PHE A 58 13.71 -43.97 21.08
N GLY A 59 13.58 -44.41 19.82
CA GLY A 59 12.34 -44.96 19.28
C GLY A 59 11.23 -43.95 19.08
N LEU A 60 11.59 -42.65 18.96
CA LEU A 60 10.68 -41.55 18.77
C LEU A 60 10.60 -41.14 17.30
N ASN A 61 9.41 -40.63 16.90
CA ASN A 61 9.18 -39.97 15.62
C ASN A 61 9.10 -38.46 15.82
N VAL A 62 9.26 -37.73 14.73
CA VAL A 62 9.10 -36.28 14.75
C VAL A 62 7.68 -35.86 15.17
N SER A 63 6.65 -36.64 14.81
CA SER A 63 5.26 -36.40 15.24
C SER A 63 5.12 -36.48 16.78
N ASP A 64 5.75 -37.45 17.41
CA ASP A 64 5.69 -37.62 18.88
C ASP A 64 6.27 -36.39 19.59
N LEU A 65 7.36 -35.85 19.04
CA LEU A 65 7.97 -34.62 19.51
C LEU A 65 7.04 -33.42 19.30
N GLN A 66 6.43 -33.28 18.09
CA GLN A 66 5.53 -32.20 17.76
C GLN A 66 4.28 -32.18 18.64
N ASP A 67 3.69 -33.33 18.93
CA ASP A 67 2.51 -33.45 19.80
C ASP A 67 2.81 -32.95 21.22
N VAL A 68 4.00 -33.34 21.76
CA VAL A 68 4.42 -32.83 23.09
C VAL A 68 4.69 -31.34 23.07
N LEU A 69 5.35 -30.81 22.05
CA LEU A 69 5.61 -29.38 21.91
C LEU A 69 4.31 -28.58 21.74
N GLN A 70 3.39 -29.08 20.92
CA GLN A 70 2.08 -28.47 20.73
C GLN A 70 1.31 -28.41 22.07
N ALA A 71 1.24 -29.50 22.79
CA ALA A 71 0.55 -29.56 24.08
C ALA A 71 1.21 -28.66 25.14
N SER A 72 2.57 -28.67 25.18
CA SER A 72 3.32 -27.97 26.21
C SER A 72 3.40 -26.46 25.99
N LEU A 73 3.71 -26.03 24.78
CA LEU A 73 3.94 -24.62 24.42
C LEU A 73 2.68 -23.96 23.86
N GLY A 74 2.01 -24.60 22.90
CA GLY A 74 0.81 -24.09 22.25
C GLY A 74 -0.44 -24.25 23.10
N GLY A 75 -0.53 -25.36 23.83
CA GLY A 75 -1.68 -25.81 24.59
C GLY A 75 -2.48 -26.89 23.85
N ALA A 76 -2.95 -27.87 24.62
CA ALA A 76 -3.85 -28.92 24.16
C ALA A 76 -5.25 -28.70 24.73
N GLU A 77 -6.26 -28.82 23.90
CA GLU A 77 -7.66 -28.80 24.33
C GLU A 77 -7.95 -30.12 25.07
N ALA A 78 -8.24 -30.01 26.35
CA ALA A 78 -8.56 -31.16 27.21
C ALA A 78 -10.07 -31.43 27.29
N GLY A 79 -10.90 -30.49 26.83
CA GLY A 79 -12.33 -30.58 26.82
C GLY A 79 -13.01 -29.21 26.80
N GLN A 80 -14.34 -29.22 26.91
CA GLN A 80 -15.16 -27.99 26.95
C GLN A 80 -16.05 -27.97 28.14
N ILE A 81 -16.22 -26.81 28.78
CA ILE A 81 -17.20 -26.54 29.82
C ILE A 81 -18.37 -25.78 29.21
N PHE A 82 -19.58 -26.22 29.54
CA PHE A 82 -20.82 -25.60 29.09
C PHE A 82 -21.48 -24.86 30.24
N GLU A 83 -21.73 -23.57 30.07
CA GLU A 83 -22.50 -22.74 30.99
C GLU A 83 -23.69 -22.16 30.24
N GLY A 84 -24.82 -22.87 30.28
CA GLY A 84 -25.99 -22.52 29.49
C GLY A 84 -25.72 -22.71 27.98
N ASP A 85 -25.78 -21.62 27.24
CA ASP A 85 -25.46 -21.56 25.79
C ASP A 85 -24.01 -21.20 25.49
N ARG A 86 -23.21 -20.90 26.50
CA ARG A 86 -21.79 -20.55 26.36
C ARG A 86 -20.91 -21.79 26.45
N ARG A 87 -19.85 -21.81 25.60
CA ARG A 87 -18.84 -22.86 25.57
C ARG A 87 -17.48 -22.26 25.87
N PHE A 88 -16.74 -22.92 26.79
CA PHE A 88 -15.40 -22.53 27.17
C PHE A 88 -14.46 -23.72 26.98
N ASP A 89 -13.41 -23.52 26.20
CA ASP A 89 -12.39 -24.54 25.98
C ASP A 89 -11.49 -24.65 27.22
N VAL A 90 -11.24 -25.87 27.69
CA VAL A 90 -10.27 -26.16 28.73
C VAL A 90 -8.96 -26.48 28.06
N VAL A 91 -7.98 -25.58 28.16
CA VAL A 91 -6.66 -25.72 27.54
C VAL A 91 -5.62 -26.04 28.60
N VAL A 92 -4.89 -27.12 28.41
CA VAL A 92 -3.75 -27.51 29.24
C VAL A 92 -2.46 -27.11 28.54
N ARG A 93 -1.62 -26.34 29.23
CA ARG A 93 -0.30 -25.91 28.74
C ARG A 93 0.67 -25.72 29.91
N LEU A 94 1.97 -25.64 29.61
CA LEU A 94 2.96 -25.28 30.61
C LEU A 94 2.72 -23.87 31.19
N PRO A 95 3.07 -23.64 32.46
CA PRO A 95 3.08 -22.30 33.06
C PRO A 95 3.94 -21.34 32.24
N GLU A 96 3.55 -20.05 32.22
CA GLU A 96 4.21 -18.99 31.43
C GLU A 96 5.71 -18.87 31.73
N VAL A 97 6.07 -18.91 33.02
CA VAL A 97 7.48 -18.84 33.47
C VAL A 97 8.39 -19.91 32.83
N LEU A 98 7.85 -21.13 32.57
CA LEU A 98 8.61 -22.21 31.92
C LEU A 98 8.65 -22.03 30.39
N ARG A 99 7.65 -21.37 29.80
CA ARG A 99 7.58 -21.16 28.35
C ARG A 99 8.43 -19.97 27.87
N GLU A 100 8.74 -19.04 28.77
CA GLU A 100 9.58 -17.86 28.46
C GLU A 100 11.07 -18.13 28.58
N ASN A 101 11.45 -19.26 29.16
CA ASN A 101 12.84 -19.62 29.41
C ASN A 101 13.29 -20.75 28.45
N VAL A 102 14.23 -20.42 27.55
CA VAL A 102 14.75 -21.36 26.54
C VAL A 102 15.43 -22.57 27.18
N ASP A 103 16.15 -22.38 28.33
CA ASP A 103 16.80 -23.47 29.04
C ASP A 103 15.80 -24.44 29.67
N GLU A 104 14.70 -23.90 30.22
CA GLU A 104 13.62 -24.73 30.78
C GLU A 104 12.87 -25.49 29.67
N ILE A 105 12.69 -24.88 28.51
CA ILE A 105 12.14 -25.57 27.33
C ILE A 105 13.07 -26.69 26.89
N GLY A 106 14.37 -26.46 26.88
CA GLY A 106 15.36 -27.53 26.59
C GLY A 106 15.30 -28.73 27.54
N ARG A 107 14.86 -28.50 28.77
CA ARG A 107 14.69 -29.58 29.79
C ARG A 107 13.32 -30.25 29.74
N LEU A 108 12.44 -29.86 28.82
CA LEU A 108 11.11 -30.46 28.67
C LEU A 108 11.25 -31.96 28.50
N ARG A 109 10.48 -32.71 29.30
CA ARG A 109 10.51 -34.16 29.29
C ARG A 109 9.67 -34.73 28.16
N ILE A 110 10.33 -35.39 27.21
CA ILE A 110 9.67 -36.05 26.10
C ILE A 110 9.45 -37.52 26.51
N PRO A 111 8.21 -38.01 26.55
CA PRO A 111 7.91 -39.39 26.94
C PRO A 111 8.44 -40.36 25.89
N LEU A 112 9.12 -41.41 26.34
CA LEU A 112 9.54 -42.50 25.49
C LEU A 112 8.39 -43.49 25.22
N PRO A 113 8.47 -44.29 24.16
CA PRO A 113 7.56 -45.43 23.99
C PRO A 113 7.53 -46.31 25.24
N GLU A 114 6.40 -46.94 25.48
CA GLU A 114 6.22 -47.80 26.63
C GLU A 114 7.16 -49.03 26.53
N ALA A 115 7.96 -49.25 27.56
CA ALA A 115 8.83 -50.41 27.64
C ALA A 115 8.04 -51.69 27.98
N GLU A 116 8.63 -52.88 27.74
CA GLU A 116 7.96 -54.16 28.00
C GLU A 116 7.53 -54.37 29.47
N ASP A 117 8.17 -53.63 30.39
CA ASP A 117 7.85 -53.62 31.81
C ASP A 117 6.72 -52.63 32.22
N GLY A 118 6.15 -51.96 31.25
CA GLY A 118 5.07 -50.96 31.46
C GLY A 118 5.55 -49.63 32.04
N VAL A 119 6.85 -49.38 32.13
CA VAL A 119 7.43 -48.15 32.63
C VAL A 119 7.73 -47.20 31.45
N ARG A 120 7.19 -45.99 31.50
CA ARG A 120 7.54 -44.92 30.55
C ARG A 120 8.75 -44.12 31.04
N GLY A 121 9.83 -44.21 30.29
CA GLY A 121 10.97 -43.30 30.47
C GLY A 121 10.73 -41.92 29.87
N PHE A 122 11.65 -41.00 30.13
CA PHE A 122 11.63 -39.64 29.56
C PHE A 122 13.03 -39.24 29.10
N VAL A 123 13.12 -38.47 28.05
CA VAL A 123 14.36 -37.85 27.58
C VAL A 123 14.17 -36.34 27.54
N PRO A 124 15.16 -35.53 27.96
CA PRO A 124 15.09 -34.07 27.79
C PRO A 124 15.04 -33.66 26.32
N LEU A 125 14.29 -32.62 25.99
CA LEU A 125 14.19 -32.12 24.62
C LEU A 125 15.56 -31.82 23.98
N GLN A 126 16.50 -31.25 24.73
CA GLN A 126 17.83 -30.90 24.25
C GLN A 126 18.67 -32.11 23.78
N GLU A 127 18.32 -33.34 24.16
CA GLU A 127 18.98 -34.57 23.71
C GLU A 127 18.44 -35.04 22.34
N VAL A 128 17.27 -34.56 21.90
CA VAL A 128 16.58 -34.99 20.68
C VAL A 128 16.29 -33.86 19.73
N ALA A 129 16.53 -32.60 20.14
CA ALA A 129 16.35 -31.42 19.30
C ALA A 129 17.27 -30.28 19.74
N LYS A 130 17.60 -29.40 18.81
CA LYS A 130 18.26 -28.11 19.10
C LYS A 130 17.19 -27.07 19.31
N VAL A 131 17.30 -26.33 20.43
CA VAL A 131 16.39 -25.22 20.78
C VAL A 131 17.16 -23.94 20.64
N LEU A 132 16.72 -23.07 19.73
CA LEU A 132 17.37 -21.80 19.38
C LEU A 132 16.37 -20.67 19.44
N LEU A 133 16.80 -19.52 19.93
CA LEU A 133 16.08 -18.27 19.77
C LEU A 133 16.66 -17.59 18.54
N VAL A 134 15.82 -17.35 17.51
CA VAL A 134 16.21 -16.73 16.26
C VAL A 134 15.34 -15.52 15.98
N ASP A 135 15.86 -14.58 15.21
CA ASP A 135 15.04 -13.48 14.70
C ASP A 135 14.17 -14.02 13.56
N GLY A 136 12.91 -14.21 13.85
CA GLY A 136 11.93 -14.67 12.88
C GLY A 136 11.28 -13.56 12.09
N PRO A 137 10.63 -13.89 10.95
CA PRO A 137 9.83 -12.93 10.23
C PRO A 137 8.58 -12.57 11.04
N ASN A 138 8.35 -11.27 11.23
CA ASN A 138 7.14 -10.74 11.85
C ASN A 138 5.93 -10.96 10.93
N GLN A 139 6.09 -10.58 9.66
CA GLN A 139 5.06 -10.68 8.64
C GLN A 139 5.72 -10.88 7.27
N ILE A 140 5.20 -11.81 6.47
CA ILE A 140 5.61 -11.97 5.07
C ILE A 140 4.46 -11.50 4.19
N SER A 141 4.57 -10.28 3.68
CA SER A 141 3.59 -9.70 2.76
C SER A 141 3.73 -10.28 1.36
N ARG A 142 2.60 -10.56 0.70
CA ARG A 142 2.57 -11.03 -0.68
C ARG A 142 1.59 -10.20 -1.52
N GLU A 143 1.98 -9.98 -2.77
CA GLU A 143 1.13 -9.35 -3.76
C GLU A 143 1.21 -10.17 -5.06
N ASN A 144 0.06 -10.59 -5.59
CA ASN A 144 -0.02 -11.49 -6.75
C ASN A 144 0.80 -12.80 -6.60
N GLY A 145 0.84 -13.35 -5.37
CA GLY A 145 1.56 -14.59 -5.05
C GLY A 145 3.07 -14.43 -4.80
N LYS A 146 3.66 -13.27 -5.12
CA LYS A 146 5.08 -12.97 -4.86
C LYS A 146 5.28 -12.28 -3.51
N ARG A 147 6.37 -12.60 -2.82
CA ARG A 147 6.78 -11.90 -1.60
C ARG A 147 7.14 -10.47 -1.96
N ARG A 148 6.82 -9.53 -1.08
CA ARG A 148 7.17 -8.13 -1.25
C ARG A 148 7.72 -7.53 0.04
N ALA A 149 8.62 -6.56 -0.12
CA ALA A 149 9.00 -5.61 0.90
C ALA A 149 8.62 -4.20 0.43
N VAL A 150 8.15 -3.37 1.34
CA VAL A 150 7.70 -2.01 1.01
C VAL A 150 8.55 -0.99 1.76
N VAL A 151 9.08 -0.03 1.02
CA VAL A 151 9.72 1.15 1.58
C VAL A 151 8.82 2.34 1.32
N THR A 152 8.46 3.05 2.37
CA THR A 152 7.56 4.21 2.29
C THR A 152 8.30 5.49 2.65
N ALA A 153 7.88 6.59 2.05
CA ALA A 153 8.36 7.91 2.41
C ALA A 153 7.30 8.98 2.18
N ASN A 154 7.44 10.10 2.88
CA ASN A 154 6.68 11.31 2.62
C ASN A 154 7.56 12.28 1.81
N VAL A 155 6.91 13.18 1.05
CA VAL A 155 7.62 14.17 0.24
C VAL A 155 7.26 15.57 0.72
N ARG A 156 8.28 16.40 0.99
CA ARG A 156 8.12 17.78 1.45
C ARG A 156 8.94 18.74 0.61
N GLY A 157 8.41 19.95 0.43
CA GLY A 157 9.09 21.03 -0.28
C GLY A 157 9.36 20.79 -1.75
N ARG A 158 8.79 19.74 -2.33
CA ARG A 158 9.00 19.33 -3.72
C ARG A 158 7.77 18.71 -4.32
N ASP A 159 7.60 18.82 -5.64
CA ASP A 159 6.56 18.12 -6.40
C ASP A 159 6.77 16.60 -6.39
N LEU A 160 5.68 15.87 -6.14
CA LEU A 160 5.70 14.41 -6.03
C LEU A 160 6.11 13.72 -7.33
N GLY A 161 5.69 14.24 -8.48
CA GLY A 161 6.04 13.68 -9.79
C GLY A 161 7.54 13.77 -10.09
N SER A 162 8.13 14.95 -9.85
CA SER A 162 9.56 15.19 -10.02
C SER A 162 10.41 14.39 -9.02
N PHE A 163 9.90 14.22 -7.79
CA PHE A 163 10.56 13.39 -6.78
C PHE A 163 10.63 11.93 -7.21
N VAL A 164 9.51 11.34 -7.66
CA VAL A 164 9.48 9.93 -8.07
C VAL A 164 10.30 9.69 -9.33
N ALA A 165 10.36 10.66 -10.26
CA ALA A 165 11.21 10.56 -11.44
C ALA A 165 12.71 10.50 -11.08
N ASP A 166 13.15 11.38 -10.17
CA ASP A 166 14.51 11.41 -9.64
C ASP A 166 14.84 10.13 -8.85
N LEU A 167 13.93 9.73 -7.95
CA LEU A 167 14.07 8.51 -7.17
C LEU A 167 14.21 7.27 -8.06
N ARG A 168 13.39 7.16 -9.11
CA ARG A 168 13.49 6.04 -10.06
C ARG A 168 14.86 5.97 -10.72
N GLN A 169 15.37 7.10 -11.18
CA GLN A 169 16.69 7.16 -11.80
C GLN A 169 17.80 6.79 -10.82
N ARG A 170 17.70 7.23 -9.57
CA ARG A 170 18.66 6.87 -8.51
C ARG A 170 18.61 5.39 -8.16
N VAL A 171 17.42 4.83 -7.94
CA VAL A 171 17.26 3.40 -7.65
C VAL A 171 17.81 2.53 -8.79
N GLU A 172 17.56 2.90 -10.05
CA GLU A 172 18.11 2.19 -11.22
C GLU A 172 19.66 2.25 -11.30
N ASN A 173 20.28 3.31 -10.79
CA ASN A 173 21.72 3.50 -10.86
C ASN A 173 22.48 3.02 -9.60
N GLU A 174 21.86 3.10 -8.42
CA GLU A 174 22.52 2.90 -7.15
C GLU A 174 22.16 1.57 -6.47
N VAL A 175 21.03 0.92 -6.86
CA VAL A 175 20.57 -0.35 -6.28
C VAL A 175 20.75 -1.47 -7.29
N GLU A 176 21.49 -2.51 -6.91
CA GLU A 176 21.65 -3.71 -7.73
C GLU A 176 20.46 -4.66 -7.54
N ILE A 177 19.62 -4.79 -8.58
CA ILE A 177 18.45 -5.67 -8.55
C ILE A 177 18.80 -6.99 -9.23
N PRO A 178 18.90 -8.11 -8.48
CA PRO A 178 19.26 -9.41 -9.03
C PRO A 178 18.20 -9.96 -10.01
N ALA A 179 18.60 -10.88 -10.85
CA ALA A 179 17.66 -11.55 -11.75
C ALA A 179 16.52 -12.26 -10.97
N GLY A 180 15.28 -12.04 -11.38
CA GLY A 180 14.09 -12.56 -10.71
C GLY A 180 13.49 -11.62 -9.67
N TYR A 181 14.15 -10.49 -9.40
CA TYR A 181 13.62 -9.41 -8.55
C TYR A 181 13.22 -8.22 -9.41
N TRP A 182 12.26 -7.45 -8.93
CA TRP A 182 11.85 -6.19 -9.59
C TRP A 182 11.28 -5.20 -8.57
N VAL A 183 11.22 -3.96 -8.96
CA VAL A 183 10.71 -2.87 -8.15
C VAL A 183 9.52 -2.22 -8.83
N SER A 184 8.50 -1.85 -8.06
CA SER A 184 7.40 -1.01 -8.52
C SER A 184 7.20 0.20 -7.62
N TYR A 185 6.65 1.27 -8.18
CA TYR A 185 6.41 2.52 -7.49
C TYR A 185 4.90 2.73 -7.33
N GLY A 186 4.45 2.93 -6.10
CA GLY A 186 3.06 3.08 -5.71
C GLY A 186 2.86 4.21 -4.71
N GLY A 187 1.75 4.14 -3.97
CA GLY A 187 1.33 5.17 -3.03
C GLY A 187 0.43 6.22 -3.67
N THR A 188 0.36 7.42 -3.09
CA THR A 188 -0.45 8.54 -3.62
C THR A 188 -0.03 8.90 -5.05
N PHE A 189 1.24 8.67 -5.41
CA PHE A 189 1.77 8.90 -6.75
C PHE A 189 1.06 8.08 -7.83
N GLU A 190 0.74 6.81 -7.57
CA GLU A 190 0.01 5.96 -8.52
C GLU A 190 -1.39 6.49 -8.81
N GLN A 191 -2.06 7.00 -7.76
CA GLN A 191 -3.37 7.63 -7.90
C GLN A 191 -3.30 8.94 -8.70
N LEU A 192 -2.21 9.72 -8.53
CA LEU A 192 -1.97 10.94 -9.30
C LEU A 192 -1.83 10.65 -10.80
N ILE A 193 -1.01 9.66 -11.18
CA ILE A 193 -0.81 9.30 -12.59
C ILE A 193 -2.10 8.77 -13.21
N SER A 194 -2.80 7.86 -12.53
CA SER A 194 -4.05 7.30 -13.03
C SER A 194 -5.14 8.36 -13.12
N GLY A 195 -5.22 9.29 -12.16
CA GLY A 195 -6.10 10.44 -12.18
C GLY A 195 -5.79 11.40 -13.33
N ALA A 196 -4.53 11.77 -13.51
CA ALA A 196 -4.09 12.66 -14.60
C ALA A 196 -4.39 12.05 -15.98
N ARG A 197 -4.15 10.75 -16.17
CA ARG A 197 -4.46 10.06 -17.43
C ARG A 197 -5.97 10.03 -17.73
N ARG A 198 -6.81 9.82 -16.73
CA ARG A 198 -8.27 9.88 -16.88
C ARG A 198 -8.75 11.29 -17.21
N LEU A 199 -8.22 12.31 -16.53
CA LEU A 199 -8.51 13.70 -16.80
C LEU A 199 -8.11 14.12 -18.23
N ALA A 200 -6.94 13.69 -18.71
CA ALA A 200 -6.46 13.95 -20.06
C ALA A 200 -7.40 13.42 -21.17
N LEU A 201 -8.20 12.39 -20.88
CA LEU A 201 -9.21 11.88 -21.81
C LEU A 201 -10.58 12.54 -21.60
N VAL A 202 -11.01 12.66 -20.33
CA VAL A 202 -12.37 13.13 -19.97
C VAL A 202 -12.54 14.62 -20.25
N VAL A 203 -11.53 15.46 -19.96
CA VAL A 203 -11.64 16.92 -20.15
C VAL A 203 -11.86 17.31 -21.61
N PRO A 204 -11.08 16.83 -22.61
CA PRO A 204 -11.36 17.13 -24.00
C PRO A 204 -12.72 16.60 -24.47
N ALA A 205 -13.10 15.39 -24.06
CA ALA A 205 -14.41 14.83 -24.41
C ALA A 205 -15.56 15.70 -23.88
N THR A 206 -15.45 16.17 -22.63
CA THR A 206 -16.44 17.06 -22.02
C THR A 206 -16.51 18.42 -22.72
N LEU A 207 -15.36 19.00 -23.09
CA LEU A 207 -15.32 20.27 -23.83
C LEU A 207 -15.98 20.15 -25.22
N ILE A 208 -15.73 19.04 -25.93
CA ILE A 208 -16.37 18.75 -27.22
C ILE A 208 -17.90 18.61 -27.03
N LEU A 209 -18.33 17.92 -25.99
CA LEU A 209 -19.74 17.76 -25.65
C LEU A 209 -20.40 19.11 -25.37
N ILE A 210 -19.76 19.96 -24.56
CA ILE A 210 -20.23 21.32 -24.24
C ILE A 210 -20.36 22.14 -25.52
N LEU A 211 -19.36 22.11 -26.39
CA LEU A 211 -19.41 22.82 -27.67
C LEU A 211 -20.57 22.29 -28.56
N GLY A 212 -20.80 20.99 -28.58
CA GLY A 212 -21.93 20.38 -29.29
C GLY A 212 -23.29 20.84 -28.73
N ILE A 213 -23.45 20.92 -27.42
CA ILE A 213 -24.65 21.41 -26.75
C ILE A 213 -24.87 22.88 -27.05
N LEU A 214 -23.81 23.72 -26.98
CA LEU A 214 -23.89 25.14 -27.33
C LEU A 214 -24.30 25.32 -28.79
N PHE A 215 -23.76 24.54 -29.71
CA PHE A 215 -24.14 24.57 -31.10
C PHE A 215 -25.63 24.19 -31.31
N ALA A 216 -26.09 23.15 -30.63
CA ALA A 216 -27.49 22.72 -30.69
C ALA A 216 -28.45 23.82 -30.12
N LEU A 217 -28.03 24.49 -29.04
CA LEU A 217 -28.77 25.54 -28.37
C LEU A 217 -28.90 26.80 -29.28
N PHE A 218 -27.77 27.27 -29.78
CA PHE A 218 -27.75 28.55 -30.55
C PHE A 218 -28.01 28.32 -32.05
N ARG A 219 -27.90 27.12 -32.57
CA ARG A 219 -27.96 26.81 -33.99
C ARG A 219 -27.05 27.69 -34.86
N SER A 220 -25.99 28.21 -34.26
CA SER A 220 -25.00 29.09 -34.85
C SER A 220 -23.62 28.73 -34.33
N ALA A 221 -22.72 28.34 -35.21
CA ALA A 221 -21.35 28.01 -34.85
C ALA A 221 -20.57 29.23 -34.32
N LYS A 222 -20.91 30.44 -34.83
CA LYS A 222 -20.29 31.67 -34.40
C LYS A 222 -20.64 32.00 -32.94
N ASP A 223 -21.90 31.90 -32.57
CA ASP A 223 -22.35 32.23 -31.21
C ASP A 223 -21.89 31.18 -30.22
N ALA A 224 -21.92 29.91 -30.60
CA ALA A 224 -21.35 28.80 -29.79
C ALA A 224 -19.84 29.01 -29.52
N ALA A 225 -19.08 29.43 -30.54
CA ALA A 225 -17.66 29.72 -30.42
C ALA A 225 -17.36 30.92 -29.53
N ILE A 226 -18.18 31.98 -29.62
CA ILE A 226 -18.06 33.16 -28.76
C ILE A 226 -18.28 32.80 -27.28
N VAL A 227 -19.34 32.05 -26.96
CA VAL A 227 -19.61 31.61 -25.59
C VAL A 227 -18.50 30.67 -25.11
N PHE A 228 -18.09 29.74 -25.95
CA PHE A 228 -17.03 28.78 -25.60
C PHE A 228 -15.67 29.44 -25.37
N SER A 229 -15.36 30.56 -26.03
CA SER A 229 -14.12 31.34 -25.85
C SER A 229 -13.97 31.88 -24.40
N GLY A 230 -15.07 31.99 -23.66
CA GLY A 230 -15.04 32.32 -22.23
C GLY A 230 -14.33 31.29 -21.37
N VAL A 231 -14.31 30.00 -21.81
CA VAL A 231 -13.66 28.91 -21.05
C VAL A 231 -12.13 29.10 -20.96
N PRO A 232 -11.38 29.24 -22.08
CA PRO A 232 -9.92 29.46 -21.99
C PRO A 232 -9.59 30.79 -21.27
N LEU A 233 -10.42 31.83 -21.42
CA LEU A 233 -10.21 33.08 -20.68
C LEU A 233 -10.38 32.89 -19.15
N ALA A 234 -11.37 32.14 -18.71
CA ALA A 234 -11.57 31.84 -17.30
C ALA A 234 -10.42 30.98 -16.75
N LEU A 235 -9.93 29.98 -17.52
CA LEU A 235 -8.82 29.13 -17.15
C LEU A 235 -7.52 29.94 -16.95
N THR A 236 -7.26 30.96 -17.77
CA THR A 236 -6.07 31.81 -17.57
C THR A 236 -6.09 32.50 -16.21
N GLY A 237 -7.25 33.01 -15.77
CA GLY A 237 -7.42 33.58 -14.43
C GLY A 237 -7.14 32.58 -13.32
N GLY A 238 -7.56 31.32 -13.48
CA GLY A 238 -7.28 30.21 -12.54
C GLY A 238 -5.78 29.88 -12.45
N VAL A 239 -5.09 29.85 -13.59
CA VAL A 239 -3.63 29.62 -13.64
C VAL A 239 -2.88 30.76 -12.94
N PHE A 240 -3.24 32.00 -13.22
CA PHE A 240 -2.66 33.16 -12.53
C PHE A 240 -2.88 33.10 -11.01
N ALA A 241 -4.04 32.68 -10.54
CA ALA A 241 -4.32 32.54 -9.12
C ALA A 241 -3.45 31.47 -8.46
N LEU A 242 -3.19 30.33 -9.14
CA LEU A 242 -2.27 29.29 -8.64
C LEU A 242 -0.83 29.81 -8.56
N ILE A 243 -0.35 30.50 -9.58
CA ILE A 243 1.00 31.09 -9.61
C ILE A 243 1.17 32.12 -8.49
N LEU A 244 0.18 32.99 -8.30
CA LEU A 244 0.23 34.04 -7.27
C LEU A 244 0.26 33.48 -5.85
N ARG A 245 -0.31 32.29 -5.64
CA ARG A 245 -0.36 31.60 -4.35
C ARG A 245 0.71 30.55 -4.18
N ASP A 246 1.60 30.41 -5.13
CA ASP A 246 2.67 29.39 -5.16
C ASP A 246 2.12 27.95 -4.92
N MET A 247 0.95 27.68 -5.50
CA MET A 247 0.27 26.38 -5.37
C MET A 247 0.54 25.52 -6.60
N PRO A 248 0.96 24.25 -6.41
CA PRO A 248 1.16 23.34 -7.52
C PRO A 248 -0.15 22.95 -8.19
N LEU A 249 -0.08 22.60 -9.48
CA LEU A 249 -1.22 22.08 -10.23
C LEU A 249 -1.58 20.68 -9.70
N SER A 250 -2.54 20.62 -8.80
CA SER A 250 -3.03 19.40 -8.16
C SER A 250 -4.32 18.88 -8.83
N ILE A 251 -4.73 17.64 -8.50
CA ILE A 251 -6.03 17.10 -8.92
C ILE A 251 -7.17 18.01 -8.44
N SER A 252 -7.07 18.55 -7.22
CA SER A 252 -8.05 19.47 -6.66
C SER A 252 -8.15 20.76 -7.48
N ALA A 253 -7.01 21.30 -7.95
CA ALA A 253 -6.99 22.42 -8.87
C ALA A 253 -7.67 22.08 -10.20
N GLY A 254 -7.44 20.88 -10.74
CA GLY A 254 -8.11 20.37 -11.93
C GLY A 254 -9.63 20.33 -11.80
N VAL A 255 -10.17 19.89 -10.67
CA VAL A 255 -11.61 19.92 -10.37
C VAL A 255 -12.11 21.38 -10.29
N GLY A 256 -11.33 22.28 -9.69
CA GLY A 256 -11.62 23.71 -9.64
C GLY A 256 -11.72 24.32 -11.04
N PHE A 257 -10.83 23.96 -11.96
CA PHE A 257 -10.89 24.40 -13.36
C PHE A 257 -12.13 23.92 -14.10
N ILE A 258 -12.59 22.67 -13.84
CA ILE A 258 -13.84 22.16 -14.42
C ILE A 258 -15.03 22.99 -13.93
N ALA A 259 -15.11 23.27 -12.64
CA ALA A 259 -16.16 24.10 -12.06
C ALA A 259 -16.14 25.52 -12.64
N LEU A 260 -14.96 26.15 -12.74
CA LEU A 260 -14.76 27.47 -13.31
C LEU A 260 -15.21 27.53 -14.78
N SER A 261 -14.89 26.48 -15.55
CA SER A 261 -15.34 26.37 -16.95
C SER A 261 -16.87 26.32 -17.07
N GLY A 262 -17.53 25.59 -16.16
CA GLY A 262 -19.00 25.53 -16.11
C GLY A 262 -19.65 26.87 -15.83
N VAL A 263 -19.12 27.63 -14.88
CA VAL A 263 -19.61 28.99 -14.55
C VAL A 263 -19.35 29.94 -15.70
N ALA A 264 -18.20 29.87 -16.36
CA ALA A 264 -17.91 30.73 -17.52
C ALA A 264 -18.88 30.48 -18.69
N VAL A 265 -19.17 29.20 -18.99
CA VAL A 265 -20.15 28.83 -20.01
C VAL A 265 -21.56 29.34 -19.65
N LEU A 266 -21.98 29.12 -18.38
CA LEU A 266 -23.29 29.56 -17.91
C LEU A 266 -23.49 31.06 -18.10
N ASN A 267 -22.53 31.89 -17.68
CA ASN A 267 -22.55 33.34 -17.84
C ASN A 267 -22.60 33.74 -19.32
N GLY A 268 -21.80 33.07 -20.16
CA GLY A 268 -21.81 33.32 -21.61
C GLY A 268 -23.13 32.96 -22.27
N VAL A 269 -23.78 31.86 -21.87
CA VAL A 269 -25.09 31.45 -22.37
C VAL A 269 -26.16 32.45 -21.99
N VAL A 270 -26.21 32.85 -20.71
CA VAL A 270 -27.20 33.85 -20.23
C VAL A 270 -27.06 35.19 -20.99
N MET A 271 -25.83 35.68 -21.10
CA MET A 271 -25.56 36.94 -21.80
C MET A 271 -25.93 36.86 -23.29
N MET A 272 -25.54 35.76 -23.99
CA MET A 272 -25.83 35.58 -25.41
C MET A 272 -27.33 35.40 -25.68
N THR A 273 -28.05 34.69 -24.82
CA THR A 273 -29.52 34.55 -24.96
C THR A 273 -30.22 35.85 -24.77
N PHE A 274 -29.78 36.70 -23.83
CA PHE A 274 -30.34 38.02 -23.60
C PHE A 274 -30.10 38.98 -24.79
N ILE A 275 -28.86 39.02 -25.32
CA ILE A 275 -28.54 39.81 -26.51
C ILE A 275 -29.40 39.40 -27.71
N ARG A 276 -29.61 38.11 -27.92
CA ARG A 276 -30.47 37.61 -29.00
C ARG A 276 -31.93 37.95 -28.80
N ALA A 277 -32.41 37.94 -27.57
CA ALA A 277 -33.79 38.38 -27.28
C ALA A 277 -34.00 39.84 -27.62
N LEU A 278 -33.08 40.72 -27.20
CA LEU A 278 -33.13 42.15 -27.54
C LEU A 278 -33.01 42.42 -29.05
N ALA A 279 -32.15 41.71 -29.73
CA ALA A 279 -32.02 41.80 -31.19
C ALA A 279 -33.29 41.32 -31.91
N ALA A 280 -34.00 40.32 -31.39
CA ALA A 280 -35.30 39.88 -31.93
C ALA A 280 -36.42 40.89 -31.71
N GLU A 281 -36.33 41.76 -30.71
CA GLU A 281 -37.22 42.90 -30.46
C GLU A 281 -36.94 44.09 -31.39
N GLY A 282 -35.94 43.96 -32.28
CA GLY A 282 -35.63 44.97 -33.28
C GLY A 282 -34.63 46.05 -32.84
N ARG A 283 -33.95 45.86 -31.69
CA ARG A 283 -32.84 46.73 -31.25
C ARG A 283 -31.57 46.45 -32.05
N GLY A 284 -30.81 47.49 -32.33
CA GLY A 284 -29.49 47.33 -32.95
C GLY A 284 -28.53 46.51 -32.09
N ILE A 285 -27.61 45.76 -32.71
CA ILE A 285 -26.66 44.91 -32.00
C ILE A 285 -25.85 45.73 -30.97
N ASP A 286 -25.40 46.91 -31.30
CA ASP A 286 -24.66 47.81 -30.40
C ASP A 286 -25.48 48.27 -29.19
N GLU A 287 -26.79 48.39 -29.35
CA GLU A 287 -27.72 48.76 -28.29
C GLU A 287 -28.09 47.55 -27.43
N ALA A 288 -28.10 46.34 -28.00
CA ALA A 288 -28.36 45.09 -27.29
C ALA A 288 -27.17 44.64 -26.44
N ILE A 289 -25.95 45.11 -26.74
CA ILE A 289 -24.72 44.79 -26.00
C ILE A 289 -24.49 45.77 -24.84
N ARG A 290 -24.98 46.97 -24.90
CA ARG A 290 -24.90 48.00 -23.84
C ARG A 290 -26.02 47.83 -22.84
#